data_a2a71d2ffa4423f20a4da50be76d5062
#
_entry.id   a2a71d2ffa4423f20a4da50be76d5062
#
_cell.length_a   1.000
_cell.length_b   1.000
_cell.length_c   1.000
_cell.angle_alpha   90.00
_cell.angle_beta   90.00
_cell.angle_gamma   90.00
#
_symmetry.space_group_name_H-M   'P 1'
#
loop_
_entity.id
_entity.type
_entity.pdbx_description
1 polymer ?
#
loop_
_entity_poly.entity_id
_entity_poly.type
_entity_poly.pdbx_seq_one_letter_code
_entity_poly.pdbx_strand_id
1 'polypeptide(L)'
;VWLLFWPVPTQVEGKGVLIYPDNAGVLNARSAGQVLNVDVGVGDRVEKQQVLMTLYLPELERELEQEKGNLNQLQKQNIELNQRDALRLETARQTLDTTLAKLRDDERRLGELQSTFAEKLRNLEWLSRRAVVAPLSSDVVSAQQGLTSTSVALDDLKIQSKQALTSFQQIKLDLESEQLDRTFVIDDLKRKIRVSEAKLAFDGTITAQRDGLVLDLQVIPGQTIKMGDRLGTIGRGDVARGNGPDLIAVAYFPPADARRLPLGLPVEVVPRWNQRGRFGGIEGKVKSVLTLPATQEDIATTTGNAQLANDLAGDGPVMRTEITLQRQSTSDDGFLWTLSDGSGVFPIRDGLTVDAFAYVEWRSPITYVLPGLRSLTGGYRSLRIDRLFDRPFLRQPDTLP
;
A
#
# COMPACT_ATOMS: atom_id res chain seq x y z
N VAL A 1 59.82 21.98 26.39
CA VAL A 1 58.74 22.95 26.65
C VAL A 1 57.57 22.72 25.70
N TRP A 2 57.74 22.56 24.38
CA TRP A 2 56.66 22.32 23.41
C TRP A 2 55.86 21.04 23.70
N LEU A 3 56.50 19.90 24.01
CA LEU A 3 55.90 18.61 24.35
C LEU A 3 54.97 18.65 25.57
N LEU A 4 55.18 19.60 26.48
CA LEU A 4 54.43 19.74 27.72
C LEU A 4 53.20 20.61 27.60
N PHE A 5 53.26 21.68 26.79
CA PHE A 5 52.27 22.75 26.82
C PHE A 5 51.44 22.87 25.52
N TRP A 6 51.89 22.28 24.39
CA TRP A 6 51.16 22.42 23.14
C TRP A 6 50.18 21.25 22.95
N PRO A 7 48.87 21.49 23.05
CA PRO A 7 47.90 20.42 22.85
C PRO A 7 47.78 20.06 21.36
N VAL A 8 47.82 18.77 21.08
CA VAL A 8 47.64 18.18 19.75
C VAL A 8 46.20 17.63 19.65
N PRO A 9 45.47 17.93 18.62
CA PRO A 9 44.13 17.39 18.43
C PRO A 9 44.20 15.88 18.13
N THR A 10 43.37 15.12 18.83
CA THR A 10 43.09 13.73 18.47
C THR A 10 41.87 13.73 17.54
N GLN A 11 42.07 13.32 16.31
CA GLN A 11 40.98 13.21 15.34
C GLN A 11 40.50 11.77 15.21
N VAL A 12 39.23 11.63 14.91
CA VAL A 12 38.59 10.38 14.49
C VAL A 12 38.10 10.52 13.08
N GLU A 13 38.15 9.45 12.32
CA GLU A 13 37.79 9.43 10.90
C GLU A 13 36.59 8.54 10.65
N GLY A 14 35.65 9.00 9.83
CA GLY A 14 34.51 8.25 9.37
C GLY A 14 34.34 8.42 7.86
N LYS A 15 33.95 7.36 7.19
CA LYS A 15 33.60 7.39 5.77
C LYS A 15 32.13 7.75 5.63
N GLY A 16 31.80 8.58 4.62
CA GLY A 16 30.44 9.05 4.47
C GLY A 16 30.04 9.39 3.05
N VAL A 17 28.84 9.89 2.94
CA VAL A 17 28.23 10.34 1.69
C VAL A 17 27.40 11.60 1.97
N LEU A 18 27.38 12.51 1.02
CA LEU A 18 26.47 13.66 1.06
C LEU A 18 25.09 13.24 0.57
N ILE A 19 24.06 13.57 1.35
CA ILE A 19 22.68 13.30 0.97
C ILE A 19 21.77 14.45 1.36
N TYR A 20 20.62 14.56 0.69
CA TYR A 20 19.53 15.41 1.15
C TYR A 20 18.66 14.62 2.16
N PRO A 21 18.57 15.04 3.42
CA PRO A 21 17.73 14.37 4.41
C PRO A 21 16.27 14.47 4.00
N ASP A 22 15.51 13.37 4.08
CA ASP A 22 14.04 13.28 3.87
C ASP A 22 13.48 13.83 2.55
N ASN A 23 14.34 14.14 1.57
CA ASN A 23 13.92 14.87 0.38
C ASN A 23 14.03 14.09 -0.92
N ALA A 24 14.67 12.95 -0.93
CA ALA A 24 14.70 12.09 -2.10
C ALA A 24 13.56 11.05 -2.03
N GLY A 25 12.53 11.23 -2.85
CA GLY A 25 11.54 10.18 -3.11
C GLY A 25 12.12 9.16 -4.05
N VAL A 26 12.47 7.98 -3.54
CA VAL A 26 12.89 6.86 -4.39
C VAL A 26 11.68 6.32 -5.13
N LEU A 27 11.80 6.21 -6.45
CA LEU A 27 10.80 5.60 -7.31
C LEU A 27 11.14 4.12 -7.47
N ASN A 28 10.29 3.25 -6.94
CA ASN A 28 10.46 1.81 -7.05
C ASN A 28 9.35 1.21 -7.92
N ALA A 29 9.66 0.15 -8.65
CA ALA A 29 8.70 -0.64 -9.38
C ALA A 29 7.73 -1.35 -8.41
N ARG A 30 6.42 -1.20 -8.63
CA ARG A 30 5.38 -1.84 -7.82
C ARG A 30 5.09 -3.26 -8.26
N SER A 31 5.28 -3.53 -9.55
CA SER A 31 5.07 -4.84 -10.19
C SER A 31 6.19 -5.14 -11.17
N ALA A 32 6.39 -6.43 -11.48
CA ALA A 32 7.29 -6.84 -12.54
C ALA A 32 6.67 -6.56 -13.90
N GLY A 33 7.47 -6.05 -14.85
CA GLY A 33 6.99 -5.71 -16.18
C GLY A 33 8.09 -5.16 -17.08
N GLN A 34 7.68 -4.53 -18.18
CA GLN A 34 8.58 -3.89 -19.13
C GLN A 34 8.28 -2.39 -19.20
N VAL A 35 9.32 -1.55 -19.17
CA VAL A 35 9.17 -0.11 -19.35
C VAL A 35 8.76 0.18 -20.79
N LEU A 36 7.57 0.73 -21.01
CA LEU A 36 7.10 1.15 -22.33
C LEU A 36 7.67 2.49 -22.73
N ASN A 37 7.43 3.48 -21.87
CA ASN A 37 7.83 4.86 -22.12
C ASN A 37 8.34 5.50 -20.83
N VAL A 38 9.27 6.44 -20.99
CA VAL A 38 9.77 7.31 -19.92
C VAL A 38 9.55 8.75 -20.40
N ASP A 39 8.61 9.44 -19.73
CA ASP A 39 8.11 10.75 -20.17
C ASP A 39 8.91 11.93 -19.59
N VAL A 40 9.92 11.64 -18.76
CA VAL A 40 10.76 12.65 -18.09
C VAL A 40 12.23 12.33 -18.19
N GLY A 41 13.06 13.38 -18.20
CA GLY A 41 14.51 13.29 -18.18
C GLY A 41 15.12 13.66 -16.82
N VAL A 42 16.40 13.33 -16.63
CA VAL A 42 17.16 13.81 -15.47
C VAL A 42 17.29 15.32 -15.55
N GLY A 43 16.89 16.03 -14.48
CA GLY A 43 16.86 17.50 -14.42
C GLY A 43 15.48 18.10 -14.73
N ASP A 44 14.49 17.33 -15.12
CA ASP A 44 13.14 17.83 -15.35
C ASP A 44 12.39 18.09 -14.03
N ARG A 45 11.61 19.18 -14.06
CA ARG A 45 10.71 19.50 -12.95
C ARG A 45 9.40 18.75 -13.10
N VAL A 46 8.96 18.09 -12.04
CA VAL A 46 7.74 17.29 -12.03
C VAL A 46 6.79 17.75 -10.92
N GLU A 47 5.51 17.69 -11.19
CA GLU A 47 4.45 17.98 -10.23
C GLU A 47 3.90 16.69 -9.60
N LYS A 48 3.31 16.83 -8.41
CA LYS A 48 2.66 15.70 -7.73
C LYS A 48 1.58 15.08 -8.63
N GLN A 49 1.58 13.75 -8.73
CA GLN A 49 0.72 12.93 -9.59
C GLN A 49 1.03 13.02 -11.10
N GLN A 50 2.03 13.78 -11.52
CA GLN A 50 2.49 13.75 -12.90
C GLN A 50 3.00 12.36 -13.26
N VAL A 51 2.62 11.86 -14.44
CA VAL A 51 3.11 10.59 -14.99
C VAL A 51 4.57 10.75 -15.37
N LEU A 52 5.41 9.83 -14.91
CA LEU A 52 6.85 9.81 -15.15
C LEU A 52 7.22 8.73 -16.15
N MET A 53 6.59 7.58 -16.06
CA MET A 53 6.80 6.46 -16.96
C MET A 53 5.61 5.52 -16.96
N THR A 54 5.48 4.75 -18.04
CA THR A 54 4.44 3.75 -18.24
C THR A 54 5.08 2.36 -18.36
N LEU A 55 4.45 1.39 -17.71
CA LEU A 55 4.90 0.00 -17.69
C LEU A 55 3.91 -0.89 -18.43
N TYR A 56 4.41 -1.85 -19.16
CA TYR A 56 3.65 -2.98 -19.71
C TYR A 56 3.69 -4.13 -18.73
N LEU A 57 2.51 -4.59 -18.28
CA LEU A 57 2.34 -5.62 -17.25
C LEU A 57 1.63 -6.84 -17.82
N PRO A 58 2.31 -7.69 -18.60
CA PRO A 58 1.69 -8.75 -19.41
C PRO A 58 0.95 -9.81 -18.58
N GLU A 59 1.37 -10.04 -17.35
CA GLU A 59 0.69 -11.00 -16.46
C GLU A 59 -0.65 -10.47 -15.98
N LEU A 60 -0.69 -9.21 -15.54
CA LEU A 60 -1.93 -8.56 -15.09
C LEU A 60 -2.90 -8.34 -16.25
N GLU A 61 -2.40 -8.03 -17.45
CA GLU A 61 -3.25 -7.89 -18.64
C GLU A 61 -3.88 -9.22 -19.04
N ARG A 62 -3.12 -10.32 -19.01
CA ARG A 62 -3.65 -11.66 -19.31
C ARG A 62 -4.67 -12.12 -18.26
N GLU A 63 -4.41 -11.87 -16.98
CA GLU A 63 -5.36 -12.17 -15.91
C GLU A 63 -6.67 -11.41 -16.10
N LEU A 64 -6.58 -10.11 -16.39
CA LEU A 64 -7.75 -9.26 -16.65
C LEU A 64 -8.54 -9.72 -17.89
N GLU A 65 -7.86 -10.07 -18.97
CA GLU A 65 -8.49 -10.57 -20.18
C GLU A 65 -9.19 -11.92 -19.95
N GLN A 66 -8.60 -12.80 -19.18
CA GLN A 66 -9.20 -14.06 -18.75
C GLN A 66 -10.46 -13.82 -17.90
N GLU A 67 -10.41 -12.91 -16.91
CA GLU A 67 -11.57 -12.56 -16.09
C GLU A 67 -12.70 -11.97 -16.93
N LYS A 68 -12.38 -11.09 -17.89
CA LYS A 68 -13.37 -10.53 -18.85
C LYS A 68 -13.96 -11.61 -19.75
N GLY A 69 -13.14 -12.55 -20.22
CA GLY A 69 -13.60 -13.72 -20.98
C GLY A 69 -14.58 -14.57 -20.19
N ASN A 70 -14.27 -14.88 -18.93
CA ASN A 70 -15.14 -15.63 -18.04
C ASN A 70 -16.46 -14.88 -17.78
N LEU A 71 -16.42 -13.57 -17.57
CA LEU A 71 -17.62 -12.75 -17.39
C LEU A 71 -18.53 -12.84 -18.61
N ASN A 72 -17.99 -12.69 -19.82
CA ASN A 72 -18.73 -12.78 -21.06
C ASN A 72 -19.40 -14.15 -21.22
N GLN A 73 -18.68 -15.23 -20.89
CA GLN A 73 -19.23 -16.59 -20.91
C GLN A 73 -20.38 -16.76 -19.92
N LEU A 74 -20.18 -16.33 -18.65
CA LEU A 74 -21.22 -16.40 -17.61
C LEU A 74 -22.46 -15.57 -17.98
N GLN A 75 -22.26 -14.40 -18.57
CA GLN A 75 -23.38 -13.56 -19.01
C GLN A 75 -24.20 -14.24 -20.14
N LYS A 76 -23.53 -14.87 -21.14
CA LYS A 76 -24.21 -15.64 -22.17
C LYS A 76 -24.97 -16.82 -21.58
N GLN A 77 -24.36 -17.61 -20.72
CA GLN A 77 -25.03 -18.70 -20.01
C GLN A 77 -26.22 -18.22 -19.19
N ASN A 78 -26.11 -17.10 -18.52
CA ASN A 78 -27.22 -16.51 -17.73
C ASN A 78 -28.40 -16.10 -18.61
N ILE A 79 -28.17 -15.58 -19.81
CA ILE A 79 -29.22 -15.24 -20.77
C ILE A 79 -29.97 -16.52 -21.18
N GLU A 80 -29.24 -17.59 -21.53
CA GLU A 80 -29.85 -18.87 -21.92
C GLU A 80 -30.64 -19.52 -20.78
N LEU A 81 -30.08 -19.48 -19.56
CA LEU A 81 -30.74 -19.97 -18.35
C LEU A 81 -32.01 -19.18 -18.04
N ASN A 82 -31.97 -17.86 -18.14
CA ASN A 82 -33.15 -17.02 -17.91
C ASN A 82 -34.26 -17.31 -18.94
N GLN A 83 -33.95 -17.57 -20.19
CA GLN A 83 -34.92 -17.98 -21.18
C GLN A 83 -35.56 -19.33 -20.83
N ARG A 84 -34.75 -20.30 -20.41
CA ARG A 84 -35.23 -21.61 -19.96
C ARG A 84 -36.10 -21.51 -18.70
N ASP A 85 -35.70 -20.70 -17.76
CA ASP A 85 -36.43 -20.49 -16.51
C ASP A 85 -37.79 -19.81 -16.77
N ALA A 86 -37.85 -18.85 -17.70
CA ALA A 86 -39.08 -18.24 -18.15
C ALA A 86 -40.05 -19.28 -18.75
N LEU A 87 -39.54 -20.20 -19.58
CA LEU A 87 -40.34 -21.29 -20.15
C LEU A 87 -40.82 -22.28 -19.05
N ARG A 88 -39.97 -22.61 -18.07
CA ARG A 88 -40.36 -23.48 -16.93
C ARG A 88 -41.46 -22.82 -16.10
N LEU A 89 -41.37 -21.53 -15.83
CA LEU A 89 -42.37 -20.78 -15.07
C LEU A 89 -43.70 -20.73 -15.84
N GLU A 90 -43.66 -20.45 -17.15
CA GLU A 90 -44.85 -20.43 -17.98
C GLU A 90 -45.52 -21.79 -18.05
N THR A 91 -44.78 -22.87 -18.22
CA THR A 91 -45.29 -24.25 -18.22
C THR A 91 -45.91 -24.60 -16.86
N ALA A 92 -45.25 -24.24 -15.77
CA ALA A 92 -45.78 -24.46 -14.43
C ALA A 92 -47.08 -23.69 -14.19
N ARG A 93 -47.19 -22.46 -14.70
CA ARG A 93 -48.41 -21.65 -14.66
C ARG A 93 -49.54 -22.26 -15.46
N GLN A 94 -49.30 -22.71 -16.68
CA GLN A 94 -50.30 -23.39 -17.51
C GLN A 94 -50.80 -24.67 -16.85
N THR A 95 -49.88 -25.43 -16.24
CA THR A 95 -50.23 -26.64 -15.47
C THR A 95 -51.09 -26.31 -14.26
N LEU A 96 -50.76 -25.24 -13.53
CA LEU A 96 -51.61 -24.75 -12.41
C LEU A 96 -53.01 -24.34 -12.91
N ASP A 97 -53.08 -23.52 -13.97
CA ASP A 97 -54.35 -23.02 -14.48
C ASP A 97 -55.26 -24.16 -14.96
N THR A 98 -54.72 -25.13 -15.68
CA THR A 98 -55.46 -26.35 -16.10
C THR A 98 -55.91 -27.21 -14.93
N THR A 99 -55.05 -27.39 -13.92
CA THR A 99 -55.38 -28.13 -12.71
C THR A 99 -56.47 -27.45 -11.90
N LEU A 100 -56.38 -26.13 -11.69
CA LEU A 100 -57.39 -25.35 -10.99
C LEU A 100 -58.71 -25.32 -11.73
N ALA A 101 -58.72 -25.24 -13.07
CA ALA A 101 -59.93 -25.31 -13.87
C ALA A 101 -60.65 -26.64 -13.70
N LYS A 102 -59.91 -27.75 -13.74
CA LYS A 102 -60.45 -29.09 -13.48
C LYS A 102 -61.03 -29.24 -12.08
N LEU A 103 -60.28 -28.80 -11.05
CA LEU A 103 -60.72 -28.89 -9.65
C LEU A 103 -61.97 -28.03 -9.41
N ARG A 104 -62.12 -26.86 -10.05
CA ARG A 104 -63.33 -26.03 -9.98
C ARG A 104 -64.56 -26.71 -10.60
N ASP A 105 -64.36 -27.40 -11.73
CA ASP A 105 -65.42 -28.16 -12.37
C ASP A 105 -65.88 -29.34 -11.50
N ASP A 106 -64.95 -30.03 -10.85
CA ASP A 106 -65.24 -31.12 -9.93
C ASP A 106 -65.93 -30.58 -8.65
N GLU A 107 -65.47 -29.42 -8.12
CA GLU A 107 -66.09 -28.76 -6.98
C GLU A 107 -67.57 -28.35 -7.27
N ARG A 108 -67.81 -27.82 -8.48
CA ARG A 108 -69.18 -27.48 -8.91
C ARG A 108 -70.07 -28.73 -8.96
N ARG A 109 -69.60 -29.83 -9.59
CA ARG A 109 -70.39 -31.07 -9.70
C ARG A 109 -70.69 -31.69 -8.32
N LEU A 110 -69.66 -31.70 -7.46
CA LEU A 110 -69.86 -32.22 -6.09
C LEU A 110 -70.76 -31.29 -5.25
N GLY A 111 -70.71 -29.98 -5.45
CA GLY A 111 -71.60 -29.00 -4.79
C GLY A 111 -73.05 -29.19 -5.22
N GLU A 112 -73.34 -29.45 -6.49
CA GLU A 112 -74.66 -29.79 -7.02
C GLU A 112 -75.16 -31.10 -6.39
N LEU A 113 -74.31 -32.11 -6.34
CA LEU A 113 -74.62 -33.39 -5.70
C LEU A 113 -74.88 -33.24 -4.17
N GLN A 114 -74.04 -32.46 -3.48
CA GLN A 114 -74.23 -32.18 -2.05
C GLN A 114 -75.58 -31.44 -1.81
N SER A 115 -75.98 -30.49 -2.62
CA SER A 115 -77.26 -29.81 -2.49
C SER A 115 -78.45 -30.78 -2.68
N THR A 116 -78.29 -31.70 -3.65
CA THR A 116 -79.28 -32.73 -3.91
C THR A 116 -79.46 -33.67 -2.72
N PHE A 117 -78.39 -34.14 -2.12
CA PHE A 117 -78.46 -34.97 -0.88
C PHE A 117 -79.01 -34.18 0.30
N ALA A 118 -78.64 -32.92 0.46
CA ALA A 118 -79.16 -32.06 1.53
C ALA A 118 -80.65 -31.81 1.39
N GLU A 119 -81.15 -31.64 0.18
CA GLU A 119 -82.58 -31.49 -0.08
C GLU A 119 -83.33 -32.81 0.17
N LYS A 120 -82.77 -33.92 -0.30
CA LYS A 120 -83.38 -35.28 -0.03
C LYS A 120 -83.45 -35.54 1.48
N LEU A 121 -82.38 -35.24 2.20
CA LEU A 121 -82.35 -35.43 3.66
C LEU A 121 -83.41 -34.56 4.36
N ARG A 122 -83.52 -33.28 4.02
CA ARG A 122 -84.53 -32.37 4.57
C ARG A 122 -85.96 -32.86 4.29
N ASN A 123 -86.21 -33.37 3.09
CA ASN A 123 -87.53 -33.92 2.74
C ASN A 123 -87.82 -35.20 3.56
N LEU A 124 -86.87 -36.13 3.73
CA LEU A 124 -86.98 -37.32 4.51
C LEU A 124 -87.18 -37.03 6.02
N GLU A 125 -86.48 -36.08 6.58
CA GLU A 125 -86.67 -35.61 7.95
C GLU A 125 -88.05 -35.02 8.18
N TRP A 126 -88.57 -34.22 7.20
CA TRP A 126 -89.94 -33.71 7.27
C TRP A 126 -91.01 -34.84 7.27
N LEU A 127 -90.80 -35.89 6.44
CA LEU A 127 -91.64 -37.07 6.41
C LEU A 127 -91.55 -37.89 7.71
N SER A 128 -90.35 -37.97 8.29
CA SER A 128 -90.11 -38.66 9.56
C SER A 128 -90.84 -38.00 10.75
N ARG A 129 -90.81 -36.62 10.78
CA ARG A 129 -91.56 -35.86 11.82
C ARG A 129 -93.07 -36.09 11.73
N ARG A 130 -93.59 -36.58 10.60
CA ARG A 130 -94.98 -36.93 10.39
C ARG A 130 -95.30 -38.45 10.58
N ALA A 131 -94.28 -39.16 11.06
CA ALA A 131 -94.32 -40.62 11.27
C ALA A 131 -94.60 -41.48 10.01
N VAL A 132 -94.29 -40.87 8.80
CA VAL A 132 -94.46 -41.56 7.51
C VAL A 132 -93.25 -42.43 7.20
N VAL A 133 -92.01 -42.02 7.66
CA VAL A 133 -90.79 -42.72 7.46
C VAL A 133 -90.11 -42.94 8.80
N ALA A 134 -89.48 -44.11 9.03
CA ALA A 134 -88.72 -44.33 10.24
C ALA A 134 -87.46 -43.46 10.29
N PRO A 135 -87.11 -42.87 11.47
CA PRO A 135 -85.96 -42.00 11.63
C PRO A 135 -84.62 -42.66 11.23
N LEU A 136 -84.56 -43.97 11.28
CA LEU A 136 -83.38 -44.78 10.90
C LEU A 136 -83.65 -45.63 9.64
N SER A 137 -84.47 -45.17 8.75
CA SER A 137 -84.70 -45.88 7.47
C SER A 137 -83.40 -45.87 6.60
N SER A 138 -83.28 -46.88 5.76
CA SER A 138 -82.12 -47.00 4.83
C SER A 138 -81.93 -45.75 3.96
N ASP A 139 -83.07 -45.10 3.61
CA ASP A 139 -83.04 -43.88 2.79
C ASP A 139 -82.47 -42.66 3.50
N VAL A 140 -82.81 -42.51 4.79
CA VAL A 140 -82.27 -41.45 5.64
C VAL A 140 -80.75 -41.65 5.85
N VAL A 141 -80.36 -42.89 6.21
CA VAL A 141 -78.94 -43.23 6.40
C VAL A 141 -78.14 -43.01 5.08
N SER A 142 -78.69 -43.46 3.96
CA SER A 142 -78.01 -43.32 2.67
C SER A 142 -77.89 -41.82 2.24
N ALA A 143 -78.89 -41.00 2.48
CA ALA A 143 -78.79 -39.55 2.20
C ALA A 143 -77.79 -38.84 3.09
N GLN A 144 -77.71 -39.23 4.37
CA GLN A 144 -76.75 -38.72 5.33
C GLN A 144 -75.30 -39.12 4.99
N GLN A 145 -75.12 -40.39 4.62
CA GLN A 145 -73.82 -40.89 4.14
C GLN A 145 -73.38 -40.19 2.85
N GLY A 146 -74.30 -39.99 1.89
CA GLY A 146 -74.06 -39.21 0.67
C GLY A 146 -73.65 -37.78 0.97
N LEU A 147 -74.33 -37.09 1.90
CA LEU A 147 -73.97 -35.73 2.29
C LEU A 147 -72.54 -35.67 2.94
N THR A 148 -72.27 -36.60 3.83
CA THR A 148 -70.98 -36.69 4.51
C THR A 148 -69.86 -36.96 3.50
N SER A 149 -70.06 -37.96 2.63
CA SER A 149 -69.02 -38.34 1.63
C SER A 149 -68.74 -37.20 0.62
N THR A 150 -69.79 -36.45 0.16
CA THR A 150 -69.61 -35.30 -0.72
C THR A 150 -68.95 -34.12 -0.01
N SER A 151 -69.18 -33.91 1.31
CA SER A 151 -68.53 -32.91 2.11
C SER A 151 -67.01 -33.20 2.22
N VAL A 152 -66.63 -34.46 2.54
CA VAL A 152 -65.23 -34.88 2.62
C VAL A 152 -64.58 -34.72 1.25
N ALA A 153 -65.24 -35.13 0.16
CA ALA A 153 -64.68 -34.97 -1.19
C ALA A 153 -64.47 -33.49 -1.59
N LEU A 154 -65.36 -32.57 -1.18
CA LEU A 154 -65.17 -31.13 -1.37
C LEU A 154 -63.99 -30.58 -0.58
N ASP A 155 -63.77 -31.03 0.63
CA ASP A 155 -62.63 -30.62 1.45
C ASP A 155 -61.30 -31.18 0.87
N ASP A 156 -61.32 -32.36 0.29
CA ASP A 156 -60.15 -32.93 -0.42
C ASP A 156 -59.81 -32.12 -1.65
N LEU A 157 -60.81 -31.64 -2.42
CA LEU A 157 -60.56 -30.75 -3.58
C LEU A 157 -59.94 -29.40 -3.17
N LYS A 158 -60.37 -28.82 -2.03
CA LYS A 158 -59.78 -27.61 -1.49
C LYS A 158 -58.32 -27.84 -1.07
N ILE A 159 -58.02 -28.98 -0.47
CA ILE A 159 -56.63 -29.35 -0.13
C ILE A 159 -55.82 -29.48 -1.40
N GLN A 160 -56.28 -30.19 -2.43
CA GLN A 160 -55.58 -30.32 -3.71
C GLN A 160 -55.34 -28.98 -4.40
N SER A 161 -56.30 -28.05 -4.35
CA SER A 161 -56.13 -26.72 -4.92
C SER A 161 -55.05 -25.91 -4.20
N LYS A 162 -55.01 -25.97 -2.87
CA LYS A 162 -53.96 -25.37 -2.07
C LYS A 162 -52.57 -25.99 -2.36
N GLN A 163 -52.50 -27.30 -2.49
CA GLN A 163 -51.27 -28.02 -2.82
C GLN A 163 -50.74 -27.59 -4.20
N ALA A 164 -51.63 -27.49 -5.21
CA ALA A 164 -51.23 -27.02 -6.53
C ALA A 164 -50.69 -25.59 -6.51
N LEU A 165 -51.30 -24.69 -5.74
CA LEU A 165 -50.82 -23.31 -5.54
C LEU A 165 -49.46 -23.29 -4.84
N THR A 166 -49.31 -24.07 -3.78
CA THR A 166 -48.05 -24.15 -3.02
C THR A 166 -46.92 -24.70 -3.89
N SER A 167 -47.20 -25.73 -4.69
CA SER A 167 -46.21 -26.31 -5.60
C SER A 167 -45.74 -25.29 -6.65
N PHE A 168 -46.65 -24.49 -7.21
CA PHE A 168 -46.29 -23.41 -8.12
C PHE A 168 -45.47 -22.32 -7.43
N GLN A 169 -45.85 -21.89 -6.23
CA GLN A 169 -45.09 -20.92 -5.46
C GLN A 169 -43.68 -21.40 -5.16
N GLN A 170 -43.53 -22.70 -4.83
CA GLN A 170 -42.21 -23.29 -4.58
C GLN A 170 -41.33 -23.22 -5.85
N ILE A 171 -41.87 -23.66 -7.01
CA ILE A 171 -41.14 -23.55 -8.28
C ILE A 171 -40.68 -22.10 -8.57
N LYS A 172 -41.58 -21.12 -8.31
CA LYS A 172 -41.27 -19.70 -8.51
C LYS A 172 -40.13 -19.25 -7.59
N LEU A 173 -40.19 -19.57 -6.31
CA LEU A 173 -39.15 -19.22 -5.33
C LEU A 173 -37.80 -19.88 -5.66
N ASP A 174 -37.82 -21.14 -6.07
CA ASP A 174 -36.60 -21.85 -6.47
C ASP A 174 -35.93 -21.17 -7.68
N LEU A 175 -36.72 -20.79 -8.71
CA LEU A 175 -36.20 -20.07 -9.87
C LEU A 175 -35.68 -18.67 -9.52
N GLU A 176 -36.36 -17.93 -8.65
CA GLU A 176 -35.91 -16.64 -8.16
C GLU A 176 -34.58 -16.76 -7.38
N SER A 177 -34.46 -17.78 -6.52
CA SER A 177 -33.21 -18.08 -5.79
C SER A 177 -32.06 -18.40 -6.73
N GLU A 178 -32.28 -19.31 -7.71
CA GLU A 178 -31.26 -19.65 -8.71
C GLU A 178 -30.82 -18.40 -9.52
N GLN A 179 -31.76 -17.51 -9.86
CA GLN A 179 -31.44 -16.28 -10.59
C GLN A 179 -30.63 -15.31 -9.73
N LEU A 180 -30.95 -15.17 -8.44
CA LEU A 180 -30.19 -14.35 -7.50
C LEU A 180 -28.75 -14.87 -7.37
N ASP A 181 -28.57 -16.18 -7.21
CA ASP A 181 -27.24 -16.79 -7.07
C ASP A 181 -26.37 -16.51 -8.30
N ARG A 182 -26.94 -16.68 -9.51
CA ARG A 182 -26.24 -16.35 -10.76
C ARG A 182 -25.88 -14.87 -10.84
N THR A 183 -26.75 -13.99 -10.39
CA THR A 183 -26.50 -12.54 -10.36
C THR A 183 -25.39 -12.20 -9.41
N PHE A 184 -25.36 -12.79 -8.22
CA PHE A 184 -24.27 -12.62 -7.26
C PHE A 184 -22.90 -13.03 -7.83
N VAL A 185 -22.82 -14.17 -8.50
CA VAL A 185 -21.58 -14.63 -9.13
C VAL A 185 -21.10 -13.66 -10.21
N ILE A 186 -22.02 -13.18 -11.06
CA ILE A 186 -21.69 -12.21 -12.11
C ILE A 186 -21.22 -10.88 -11.50
N ASP A 187 -21.88 -10.40 -10.47
CA ASP A 187 -21.55 -9.12 -9.84
C ASP A 187 -20.24 -9.21 -9.02
N ASP A 188 -19.96 -10.37 -8.44
CA ASP A 188 -18.66 -10.62 -7.81
C ASP A 188 -17.52 -10.57 -8.82
N LEU A 189 -17.68 -11.23 -9.96
CA LEU A 189 -16.69 -11.20 -11.03
C LEU A 189 -16.49 -9.79 -11.61
N LYS A 190 -17.59 -9.02 -11.77
CA LYS A 190 -17.49 -7.60 -12.17
C LYS A 190 -16.71 -6.76 -11.14
N ARG A 191 -16.88 -7.02 -9.84
CA ARG A 191 -16.10 -6.35 -8.79
C ARG A 191 -14.61 -6.71 -8.91
N LYS A 192 -14.30 -7.99 -9.11
CA LYS A 192 -12.90 -8.43 -9.31
C LYS A 192 -12.27 -7.74 -10.51
N ILE A 193 -12.96 -7.74 -11.66
CA ILE A 193 -12.48 -7.05 -12.86
C ILE A 193 -12.16 -5.58 -12.59
N ARG A 194 -13.05 -4.85 -11.89
CA ARG A 194 -12.78 -3.44 -11.53
C ARG A 194 -11.55 -3.28 -10.64
N VAL A 195 -11.32 -4.21 -9.70
CA VAL A 195 -10.12 -4.21 -8.86
C VAL A 195 -8.87 -4.49 -9.69
N SER A 196 -8.92 -5.49 -10.60
CA SER A 196 -7.83 -5.82 -11.51
C SER A 196 -7.51 -4.66 -12.47
N GLU A 197 -8.52 -3.98 -13.00
CA GLU A 197 -8.36 -2.77 -13.84
C GLU A 197 -7.72 -1.61 -13.06
N ALA A 198 -8.18 -1.34 -11.85
CA ALA A 198 -7.61 -0.31 -10.99
C ALA A 198 -6.15 -0.63 -10.63
N LYS A 199 -5.85 -1.91 -10.35
CA LYS A 199 -4.50 -2.37 -10.08
C LYS A 199 -3.60 -2.22 -11.31
N LEU A 200 -4.07 -2.62 -12.49
CA LEU A 200 -3.33 -2.47 -13.74
C LEU A 200 -3.01 -0.99 -14.00
N ALA A 201 -3.97 -0.09 -13.83
CA ALA A 201 -3.76 1.35 -13.99
C ALA A 201 -2.76 1.91 -12.97
N PHE A 202 -2.88 1.48 -11.70
CA PHE A 202 -2.01 1.95 -10.62
C PHE A 202 -0.57 1.43 -10.75
N ASP A 203 -0.40 0.14 -11.04
CA ASP A 203 0.92 -0.50 -11.15
C ASP A 203 1.58 -0.18 -12.51
N GLY A 204 0.79 0.00 -13.56
CA GLY A 204 1.26 0.31 -14.92
C GLY A 204 1.68 1.76 -15.11
N THR A 205 1.37 2.65 -14.16
CA THR A 205 1.71 4.07 -14.26
C THR A 205 2.49 4.52 -13.05
N ILE A 206 3.75 4.89 -13.24
CA ILE A 206 4.58 5.45 -12.18
C ILE A 206 4.43 6.97 -12.19
N THR A 207 3.90 7.51 -11.10
CA THR A 207 3.64 8.94 -10.92
C THR A 207 4.54 9.54 -9.85
N ALA A 208 4.81 10.84 -9.96
CA ALA A 208 5.51 11.61 -8.93
C ALA A 208 4.67 11.66 -7.64
N GLN A 209 5.26 11.26 -6.52
CA GLN A 209 4.59 11.31 -5.22
C GLN A 209 4.50 12.73 -4.64
N ARG A 210 5.35 13.63 -5.14
CA ARG A 210 5.49 15.04 -4.72
C ARG A 210 6.06 15.88 -5.86
N ASP A 211 5.93 17.20 -5.71
CA ASP A 211 6.62 18.16 -6.58
C ASP A 211 8.13 18.06 -6.38
N GLY A 212 8.89 18.15 -7.46
CA GLY A 212 10.33 18.04 -7.35
C GLY A 212 11.08 18.10 -8.67
N LEU A 213 12.37 17.77 -8.60
CA LEU A 213 13.27 17.63 -9.72
C LEU A 213 13.68 16.16 -9.84
N VAL A 214 13.69 15.62 -11.05
CA VAL A 214 14.22 14.28 -11.31
C VAL A 214 15.73 14.31 -11.15
N LEU A 215 16.26 13.66 -10.10
CA LEU A 215 17.69 13.65 -9.79
C LEU A 215 18.42 12.52 -10.52
N ASP A 216 17.75 11.39 -10.68
CA ASP A 216 18.32 10.17 -11.25
C ASP A 216 17.21 9.33 -11.90
N LEU A 217 17.53 8.71 -13.05
CA LEU A 217 16.72 7.71 -13.73
C LEU A 217 17.62 6.52 -14.08
N GLN A 218 17.25 5.33 -13.61
CA GLN A 218 18.04 4.11 -13.75
C GLN A 218 17.41 3.11 -14.71
N VAL A 219 16.41 3.54 -15.47
CA VAL A 219 15.67 2.72 -16.41
C VAL A 219 15.60 3.35 -17.78
N ILE A 220 15.55 2.51 -18.80
CA ILE A 220 15.40 2.90 -20.19
C ILE A 220 14.17 2.23 -20.80
N PRO A 221 13.51 2.82 -21.79
CA PRO A 221 12.43 2.18 -22.53
C PRO A 221 12.86 0.81 -23.07
N GLY A 222 11.98 -0.20 -22.96
CA GLY A 222 12.22 -1.57 -23.34
C GLY A 222 12.85 -2.46 -22.27
N GLN A 223 13.35 -1.90 -21.17
CA GLN A 223 13.96 -2.65 -20.08
C GLN A 223 12.92 -3.45 -19.30
N THR A 224 13.24 -4.70 -18.96
CA THR A 224 12.45 -5.52 -18.02
C THR A 224 12.85 -5.19 -16.60
N ILE A 225 11.87 -4.95 -15.74
CA ILE A 225 12.04 -4.62 -14.32
C ILE A 225 11.32 -5.64 -13.45
N LYS A 226 11.80 -5.81 -12.23
CA LYS A 226 11.20 -6.64 -11.20
C LYS A 226 10.53 -5.76 -10.13
N MET A 227 9.59 -6.33 -9.39
CA MET A 227 9.03 -5.68 -8.23
C MET A 227 10.13 -5.29 -7.24
N GLY A 228 10.12 -4.01 -6.80
CA GLY A 228 11.11 -3.44 -5.89
C GLY A 228 12.32 -2.82 -6.57
N ASP A 229 12.54 -3.02 -7.88
CA ASP A 229 13.65 -2.38 -8.59
C ASP A 229 13.56 -0.86 -8.49
N ARG A 230 14.71 -0.21 -8.27
CA ARG A 230 14.81 1.24 -8.25
C ARG A 230 14.74 1.79 -9.67
N LEU A 231 13.77 2.67 -9.92
CA LEU A 231 13.53 3.28 -11.23
C LEU A 231 14.20 4.65 -11.34
N GLY A 232 14.30 5.37 -10.22
CA GLY A 232 14.87 6.71 -10.17
C GLY A 232 14.65 7.38 -8.83
N THR A 233 14.97 8.69 -8.78
CA THR A 233 14.84 9.50 -7.57
C THR A 233 14.32 10.88 -7.91
N ILE A 234 13.34 11.37 -7.14
CA ILE A 234 12.84 12.74 -7.20
C ILE A 234 13.31 13.49 -5.97
N GLY A 235 14.04 14.58 -6.15
CA GLY A 235 14.43 15.51 -5.10
C GLY A 235 13.50 16.70 -5.03
N ARG A 236 13.64 17.53 -3.99
CA ARG A 236 12.85 18.75 -3.85
C ARG A 236 13.27 19.80 -4.88
N GLY A 237 12.31 20.38 -5.59
CA GLY A 237 12.56 21.27 -6.71
C GLY A 237 13.26 22.61 -6.43
N ASP A 238 13.52 22.96 -5.16
CA ASP A 238 14.11 24.24 -4.77
C ASP A 238 15.64 24.22 -4.62
N VAL A 239 16.27 23.07 -4.86
CA VAL A 239 17.74 22.90 -4.71
C VAL A 239 18.52 23.81 -5.63
N ALA A 240 17.99 24.13 -6.82
CA ALA A 240 18.66 24.98 -7.81
C ALA A 240 18.67 26.49 -7.45
N ARG A 241 17.88 26.92 -6.46
CA ARG A 241 17.77 28.34 -6.05
C ARG A 241 18.32 28.65 -4.66
N GLY A 242 19.08 27.75 -4.05
CA GLY A 242 19.66 27.96 -2.70
C GLY A 242 18.68 27.86 -1.53
N ASN A 243 17.38 27.67 -1.78
CA ASN A 243 16.33 27.52 -0.77
C ASN A 243 15.90 26.07 -0.54
N GLY A 244 16.66 25.10 -1.04
CA GLY A 244 16.42 23.68 -0.82
C GLY A 244 16.80 23.25 0.60
N PRO A 245 16.40 22.06 1.03
CA PRO A 245 16.87 21.48 2.27
C PRO A 245 18.39 21.39 2.25
N ASP A 246 18.98 21.62 3.38
CA ASP A 246 20.42 21.60 3.53
C ASP A 246 20.95 20.19 3.23
N LEU A 247 21.96 20.14 2.35
CA LEU A 247 22.73 18.93 2.13
C LEU A 247 23.39 18.56 3.46
N ILE A 248 23.28 17.32 3.88
CA ILE A 248 23.95 16.80 5.07
C ILE A 248 24.97 15.76 4.66
N ALA A 249 26.03 15.62 5.47
CA ALA A 249 26.90 14.48 5.38
C ALA A 249 26.42 13.38 6.34
N VAL A 250 26.20 12.19 5.82
CA VAL A 250 26.01 11.00 6.63
C VAL A 250 27.32 10.22 6.67
N ALA A 251 27.95 10.21 7.82
CA ALA A 251 29.23 9.54 8.03
C ALA A 251 29.10 8.36 8.98
N TYR A 252 29.85 7.32 8.71
CA TYR A 252 29.86 6.09 9.44
C TYR A 252 31.19 5.97 10.22
N PHE A 253 31.09 6.02 11.52
CA PHE A 253 32.23 5.94 12.42
C PHE A 253 32.26 4.59 13.15
N PRO A 254 33.46 4.03 13.48
CA PRO A 254 33.54 2.92 14.40
C PRO A 254 32.83 3.22 15.73
N PRO A 255 32.19 2.25 16.40
CA PRO A 255 31.40 2.50 17.62
C PRO A 255 32.19 3.14 18.76
N ALA A 256 33.50 2.83 18.89
CA ALA A 256 34.38 3.42 19.88
C ALA A 256 34.55 4.94 19.66
N ASP A 257 34.59 5.38 18.41
CA ASP A 257 34.80 6.77 18.02
C ASP A 257 33.48 7.54 17.97
N ALA A 258 32.41 6.92 17.45
CA ALA A 258 31.09 7.53 17.40
C ALA A 258 30.54 7.95 18.78
N ARG A 259 30.80 7.14 19.81
CA ARG A 259 30.42 7.45 21.21
C ARG A 259 31.12 8.67 21.78
N ARG A 260 32.19 9.13 21.14
CA ARG A 260 32.97 10.31 21.53
C ARG A 260 32.59 11.58 20.81
N LEU A 261 31.55 11.52 19.94
CA LEU A 261 31.05 12.62 19.15
C LEU A 261 29.85 13.27 19.85
N PRO A 262 30.03 14.32 20.66
CA PRO A 262 28.90 15.06 21.23
C PRO A 262 28.18 15.83 20.12
N LEU A 263 26.90 16.11 20.34
CA LEU A 263 26.09 16.94 19.44
C LEU A 263 26.70 18.33 19.33
N GLY A 264 26.74 18.90 18.13
CA GLY A 264 27.33 20.20 17.83
C GLY A 264 28.86 20.20 17.70
N LEU A 265 29.53 19.03 17.83
CA LEU A 265 30.98 18.95 17.62
C LEU A 265 31.29 19.35 16.18
N PRO A 266 32.31 20.23 15.95
CA PRO A 266 32.75 20.58 14.61
C PRO A 266 33.43 19.36 13.94
N VAL A 267 33.06 19.16 12.68
CA VAL A 267 33.55 18.08 11.82
C VAL A 267 33.96 18.67 10.49
N GLU A 268 35.12 18.31 10.01
CA GLU A 268 35.58 18.64 8.68
C GLU A 268 35.20 17.55 7.71
N VAL A 269 34.41 17.86 6.70
CA VAL A 269 33.91 16.92 5.67
C VAL A 269 34.69 17.13 4.39
N VAL A 270 35.51 16.18 4.02
CA VAL A 270 36.42 16.24 2.87
C VAL A 270 35.88 15.36 1.75
N PRO A 271 35.48 15.93 0.60
CA PRO A 271 35.12 15.12 -0.57
C PRO A 271 36.31 14.30 -1.04
N ARG A 272 36.09 13.01 -1.39
CA ARG A 272 37.19 12.10 -1.76
C ARG A 272 37.96 12.46 -3.03
N TRP A 273 37.39 13.28 -3.92
CA TRP A 273 38.12 13.81 -5.07
C TRP A 273 39.13 14.87 -4.67
N ASN A 274 39.06 15.42 -3.45
CA ASN A 274 39.85 16.56 -2.98
C ASN A 274 41.09 16.12 -2.19
N GLN A 275 42.17 16.82 -2.40
CA GLN A 275 43.33 16.74 -1.54
C GLN A 275 43.15 17.69 -0.33
N ARG A 276 42.87 17.14 0.84
CA ARG A 276 42.62 17.88 2.10
C ARG A 276 43.67 18.99 2.34
N GLY A 277 44.95 18.74 2.00
CA GLY A 277 46.03 19.73 2.20
C GLY A 277 45.96 20.93 1.29
N ARG A 278 45.17 20.88 0.21
CA ARG A 278 45.07 21.97 -0.79
C ARG A 278 43.83 22.85 -0.60
N PHE A 279 42.68 22.23 -0.36
CA PHE A 279 41.41 22.96 -0.28
C PHE A 279 40.76 22.89 1.12
N GLY A 280 41.28 22.04 2.02
CA GLY A 280 40.63 21.75 3.30
C GLY A 280 39.43 20.86 3.12
N GLY A 281 38.48 20.99 4.02
CA GLY A 281 37.17 20.33 3.98
C GLY A 281 36.05 21.33 4.25
N ILE A 282 34.82 20.87 4.00
CA ILE A 282 33.61 21.65 4.33
C ILE A 282 33.41 21.58 5.84
N GLU A 283 33.21 22.72 6.48
CA GLU A 283 32.88 22.75 7.90
C GLU A 283 31.45 22.25 8.16
N GLY A 284 31.32 21.34 9.11
CA GLY A 284 30.06 20.80 9.56
C GLY A 284 29.96 20.68 11.06
N LYS A 285 28.76 20.37 11.57
CA LYS A 285 28.49 20.12 12.97
C LYS A 285 27.72 18.81 13.12
N VAL A 286 28.07 18.00 14.12
CA VAL A 286 27.33 16.78 14.46
C VAL A 286 25.92 17.15 14.83
N LYS A 287 24.93 16.67 14.04
CA LYS A 287 23.49 16.86 14.27
C LYS A 287 22.93 15.73 15.14
N SER A 288 23.25 14.49 14.79
CA SER A 288 22.79 13.29 15.49
C SER A 288 23.77 12.15 15.33
N VAL A 289 23.82 11.29 16.33
CA VAL A 289 24.57 10.02 16.30
C VAL A 289 23.57 8.92 16.65
N LEU A 290 23.39 7.94 15.77
CA LEU A 290 22.52 6.80 16.05
C LEU A 290 23.18 5.92 17.14
N THR A 291 22.35 5.43 18.06
CA THR A 291 22.82 4.60 19.18
C THR A 291 23.07 3.14 18.81
N LEU A 292 22.45 2.67 17.73
CA LEU A 292 22.61 1.30 17.23
C LEU A 292 23.56 1.28 16.03
N PRO A 293 24.39 0.23 15.90
CA PRO A 293 25.19 0.03 14.72
C PRO A 293 24.32 -0.10 13.47
N ALA A 294 24.74 0.55 12.38
CA ALA A 294 24.07 0.45 11.10
C ALA A 294 24.37 -0.91 10.46
N THR A 295 23.32 -1.53 9.89
CA THR A 295 23.49 -2.73 9.06
C THR A 295 23.88 -2.36 7.64
N GLN A 296 24.43 -3.29 6.86
CA GLN A 296 24.71 -3.05 5.43
C GLN A 296 23.45 -2.69 4.65
N GLU A 297 22.29 -3.26 5.03
CA GLU A 297 21.00 -2.94 4.42
C GLU A 297 20.57 -1.51 4.74
N ASP A 298 20.76 -1.04 5.97
CA ASP A 298 20.47 0.35 6.36
C ASP A 298 21.34 1.33 5.57
N ILE A 299 22.60 1.01 5.39
CA ILE A 299 23.55 1.82 4.62
C ILE A 299 23.16 1.82 3.14
N ALA A 300 22.83 0.66 2.57
CA ALA A 300 22.39 0.50 1.19
C ALA A 300 21.08 1.28 0.93
N THR A 301 20.14 1.22 1.86
CA THR A 301 18.89 1.99 1.78
C THR A 301 19.14 3.49 1.84
N THR A 302 20.06 3.94 2.70
CA THR A 302 20.41 5.36 2.86
C THR A 302 21.14 5.92 1.64
N THR A 303 22.06 5.12 1.05
CA THR A 303 22.90 5.53 -0.09
C THR A 303 22.29 5.19 -1.44
N GLY A 304 21.31 4.28 -1.46
CA GLY A 304 20.71 3.72 -2.67
C GLY A 304 21.65 2.82 -3.50
N ASN A 305 22.81 2.42 -2.95
CA ASN A 305 23.81 1.62 -3.65
C ASN A 305 24.45 0.61 -2.71
N ALA A 306 24.24 -0.70 -2.99
CA ALA A 306 24.76 -1.80 -2.18
C ALA A 306 26.31 -1.89 -2.20
N GLN A 307 26.93 -1.54 -3.32
CA GLN A 307 28.39 -1.55 -3.44
C GLN A 307 29.02 -0.46 -2.57
N LEU A 308 28.45 0.73 -2.61
CA LEU A 308 28.86 1.84 -1.75
C LEU A 308 28.64 1.52 -0.28
N ALA A 309 27.57 0.81 0.05
CA ALA A 309 27.29 0.37 1.41
C ALA A 309 28.41 -0.53 1.97
N ASN A 310 28.96 -1.44 1.16
CA ASN A 310 30.09 -2.29 1.55
C ASN A 310 31.35 -1.46 1.84
N ASP A 311 31.63 -0.46 0.98
CA ASP A 311 32.81 0.41 1.16
C ASP A 311 32.69 1.30 2.42
N LEU A 312 31.47 1.73 2.75
CA LEU A 312 31.19 2.57 3.93
C LEU A 312 31.16 1.77 5.23
N ALA A 313 30.64 0.53 5.19
CA ALA A 313 30.61 -0.37 6.33
C ALA A 313 32.01 -0.84 6.76
N GLY A 314 32.93 -1.01 5.78
CA GLY A 314 34.25 -1.57 6.06
C GLY A 314 34.17 -2.96 6.68
N ASP A 315 35.18 -3.34 7.46
CA ASP A 315 35.31 -4.69 8.05
C ASP A 315 34.63 -4.86 9.41
N GLY A 316 33.89 -3.86 9.90
CA GLY A 316 33.33 -3.89 11.26
C GLY A 316 32.00 -3.15 11.41
N PRO A 317 31.41 -3.23 12.62
CA PRO A 317 30.21 -2.47 12.91
C PRO A 317 30.50 -0.96 12.86
N VAL A 318 29.61 -0.18 12.27
CA VAL A 318 29.72 1.27 12.16
C VAL A 318 28.46 1.95 12.70
N MET A 319 28.61 3.17 13.22
CA MET A 319 27.49 3.97 13.72
C MET A 319 27.26 5.14 12.77
N ARG A 320 26.01 5.32 12.37
CA ARG A 320 25.58 6.43 11.52
C ARG A 320 25.60 7.73 12.31
N THR A 321 26.25 8.73 11.76
CA THR A 321 26.34 10.09 12.29
C THR A 321 25.90 11.07 11.22
N GLU A 322 24.92 11.93 11.52
CA GLU A 322 24.46 12.99 10.63
C GLU A 322 25.19 14.29 10.96
N ILE A 323 25.73 14.94 9.94
CA ILE A 323 26.53 16.15 10.05
C ILE A 323 25.85 17.22 9.19
N THR A 324 25.46 18.31 9.81
CA THR A 324 24.96 19.51 9.10
C THR A 324 26.12 20.31 8.57
N LEU A 325 26.16 20.60 7.27
CA LEU A 325 27.19 21.42 6.65
C LEU A 325 26.93 22.90 6.87
N GLN A 326 27.97 23.68 7.11
CA GLN A 326 27.86 25.14 7.25
C GLN A 326 27.86 25.80 5.87
N ARG A 327 26.96 26.77 5.68
CA ARG A 327 26.84 27.53 4.44
C ARG A 327 27.56 28.87 4.55
N GLN A 328 28.17 29.29 3.44
CA GLN A 328 28.74 30.60 3.29
C GLN A 328 28.31 31.19 1.94
N SER A 329 27.67 32.34 1.95
CA SER A 329 27.13 32.97 0.75
C SER A 329 28.19 33.54 -0.17
N THR A 330 29.43 33.70 0.29
CA THR A 330 30.56 34.26 -0.44
C THR A 330 31.40 33.21 -1.17
N SER A 331 31.19 31.89 -0.87
CA SER A 331 31.94 30.83 -1.56
C SER A 331 31.26 30.43 -2.88
N ASP A 332 32.03 29.94 -3.85
CA ASP A 332 31.57 29.58 -5.18
C ASP A 332 30.53 28.43 -5.16
N ASP A 333 30.59 27.56 -4.18
CA ASP A 333 29.70 26.40 -4.02
C ASP A 333 28.70 26.57 -2.87
N GLY A 334 28.70 27.68 -2.16
CA GLY A 334 27.78 28.01 -1.08
C GLY A 334 28.06 27.34 0.25
N PHE A 335 29.25 26.68 0.41
CA PHE A 335 29.65 26.02 1.65
C PHE A 335 30.88 26.70 2.28
N LEU A 336 30.99 26.62 3.62
CA LEU A 336 32.11 27.12 4.37
C LEU A 336 33.25 26.08 4.35
N TRP A 337 34.39 26.44 3.74
CA TRP A 337 35.57 25.60 3.68
C TRP A 337 36.62 26.01 4.70
N THR A 338 37.43 25.05 5.14
CA THR A 338 38.47 25.30 6.18
C THR A 338 39.71 26.02 5.63
N LEU A 339 40.08 25.86 4.35
CA LEU A 339 41.32 26.40 3.77
C LEU A 339 41.13 27.13 2.44
N SER A 340 39.94 27.13 1.85
CA SER A 340 39.67 27.73 0.55
C SER A 340 38.21 28.17 0.45
N ASP A 341 37.87 28.84 -0.65
CA ASP A 341 36.50 29.24 -0.96
C ASP A 341 35.72 28.17 -1.78
N GLY A 342 36.22 26.93 -1.77
CA GLY A 342 35.62 25.84 -2.55
C GLY A 342 36.20 25.71 -3.97
N SER A 343 35.58 24.87 -4.78
CA SER A 343 35.97 24.64 -6.18
C SER A 343 34.76 24.79 -7.09
N GLY A 344 34.80 25.85 -7.93
CA GLY A 344 33.79 26.05 -8.97
C GLY A 344 33.78 24.97 -10.07
N VAL A 345 34.82 24.10 -10.13
CA VAL A 345 34.94 23.05 -11.15
C VAL A 345 34.25 21.75 -10.74
N PHE A 346 34.18 21.47 -9.44
CA PHE A 346 33.57 20.21 -8.88
C PHE A 346 32.45 20.58 -7.93
N PRO A 347 31.22 20.71 -8.44
CA PRO A 347 30.06 21.07 -7.59
C PRO A 347 29.78 19.99 -6.54
N ILE A 348 29.48 20.45 -5.32
CA ILE A 348 29.06 19.60 -4.22
C ILE A 348 27.61 19.15 -4.48
N ARG A 349 27.41 17.82 -4.61
CA ARG A 349 26.11 17.22 -4.98
C ARG A 349 25.80 16.02 -4.11
N ASP A 350 24.53 15.63 -4.16
CA ASP A 350 24.03 14.37 -3.60
C ASP A 350 24.80 13.16 -4.18
N GLY A 351 25.04 12.15 -3.33
CA GLY A 351 25.76 10.93 -3.71
C GLY A 351 27.29 11.06 -3.69
N LEU A 352 27.84 12.24 -3.39
CA LEU A 352 29.28 12.42 -3.30
C LEU A 352 29.85 11.75 -2.06
N THR A 353 30.85 10.89 -2.25
CA THR A 353 31.58 10.23 -1.14
C THR A 353 32.53 11.21 -0.47
N VAL A 354 32.52 11.16 0.85
CA VAL A 354 33.30 12.05 1.73
C VAL A 354 34.00 11.28 2.83
N ASP A 355 35.07 11.86 3.34
CA ASP A 355 35.69 11.43 4.59
C ASP A 355 35.44 12.53 5.64
N ALA A 356 34.91 12.14 6.82
CA ALA A 356 34.57 13.04 7.91
C ALA A 356 35.62 12.96 9.01
N PHE A 357 36.22 14.09 9.34
CA PHE A 357 37.25 14.22 10.37
C PHE A 357 36.72 15.02 11.55
N ALA A 358 36.57 14.39 12.71
CA ALA A 358 36.13 15.03 13.92
C ALA A 358 37.26 15.14 14.95
N TYR A 359 37.44 16.33 15.53
CA TYR A 359 38.44 16.56 16.56
C TYR A 359 37.81 16.35 17.93
N VAL A 360 38.07 15.22 18.52
CA VAL A 360 37.39 14.72 19.75
C VAL A 360 38.03 15.23 21.03
N GLU A 361 39.34 15.36 21.04
CA GLU A 361 40.11 15.77 22.22
C GLU A 361 41.38 16.52 21.84
N TRP A 362 41.74 17.46 22.67
CA TRP A 362 43.03 18.15 22.60
C TRP A 362 43.93 17.65 23.74
N ARG A 363 45.03 17.01 23.40
CA ARG A 363 45.93 16.43 24.40
C ARG A 363 47.35 16.91 24.20
N SER A 364 48.01 17.19 25.32
CA SER A 364 49.46 17.45 25.27
C SER A 364 50.21 16.12 25.02
N PRO A 365 51.22 16.07 24.14
CA PRO A 365 51.96 14.83 23.81
C PRO A 365 52.52 14.07 25.02
N ILE A 366 52.88 14.80 26.08
CA ILE A 366 53.39 14.19 27.31
C ILE A 366 52.40 13.23 28.00
N THR A 367 51.09 13.46 27.81
CA THR A 367 50.05 12.59 28.38
C THR A 367 49.97 11.21 27.74
N TYR A 368 50.58 11.03 26.56
CA TYR A 368 50.73 9.72 25.91
C TYR A 368 51.93 8.95 26.49
N VAL A 369 52.98 9.63 26.95
CA VAL A 369 54.18 9.03 27.49
C VAL A 369 54.01 8.69 28.98
N LEU A 370 53.36 9.56 29.73
CA LEU A 370 53.08 9.41 31.16
C LEU A 370 51.59 9.53 31.48
N PRO A 371 50.82 8.43 31.40
CA PRO A 371 49.37 8.45 31.61
C PRO A 371 48.94 9.00 32.99
N GLY A 372 49.78 8.85 34.05
CA GLY A 372 49.51 9.36 35.40
C GLY A 372 49.46 10.89 35.51
N LEU A 373 50.09 11.63 34.59
CA LEU A 373 49.98 13.10 34.53
C LEU A 373 48.59 13.59 34.09
N ARG A 374 47.78 12.68 33.56
CA ARG A 374 46.40 13.00 33.09
C ARG A 374 45.48 13.38 34.25
N SER A 375 45.68 12.81 35.43
CA SER A 375 44.91 13.14 36.62
C SER A 375 45.31 14.52 37.22
N LEU A 376 46.56 14.92 37.03
CA LEU A 376 47.09 16.21 37.56
C LEU A 376 46.72 17.38 36.62
N THR A 377 46.63 17.17 35.33
CA THR A 377 46.31 18.24 34.34
C THR A 377 44.83 18.49 34.14
N GLY A 378 43.95 17.77 34.82
CA GLY A 378 42.49 17.91 34.67
C GLY A 378 41.95 17.48 33.31
N GLY A 379 42.69 16.67 32.56
CA GLY A 379 42.34 16.18 31.21
C GLY A 379 41.11 15.26 31.11
N TYR A 380 40.44 15.00 32.25
CA TYR A 380 39.15 14.31 32.32
C TYR A 380 37.94 15.23 32.34
N ARG A 381 38.15 16.56 32.28
CA ARG A 381 37.03 17.49 32.22
C ARG A 381 36.36 17.39 30.88
N SER A 382 35.03 17.17 30.87
CA SER A 382 34.15 17.18 29.71
C SER A 382 34.48 18.36 28.79
N LEU A 383 34.63 18.08 27.51
CA LEU A 383 34.71 19.07 26.44
C LEU A 383 33.59 20.12 26.61
N ARG A 384 33.96 21.34 26.99
CA ARG A 384 33.09 22.51 26.81
C ARG A 384 33.28 22.91 25.35
N ILE A 385 32.25 22.66 24.58
CA ILE A 385 32.14 23.00 23.13
C ILE A 385 32.51 24.49 22.94
N ASP A 386 32.13 25.37 23.85
CA ASP A 386 32.39 26.80 23.81
C ASP A 386 33.88 27.19 23.79
N ARG A 387 34.79 26.34 24.28
CA ARG A 387 36.22 26.61 24.24
C ARG A 387 36.98 26.12 22.99
N LEU A 388 36.34 25.31 22.16
CA LEU A 388 36.94 24.83 20.90
C LEU A 388 36.92 25.92 19.80
N PHE A 389 35.99 26.87 19.90
CA PHE A 389 35.83 27.98 18.96
C PHE A 389 36.67 29.22 19.31
N ASP A 390 37.14 29.35 20.52
CA ASP A 390 37.90 30.51 20.97
C ASP A 390 39.42 30.44 20.75
N ARG A 391 39.89 29.49 19.93
CA ARG A 391 41.34 29.36 19.67
C ARG A 391 41.76 30.07 18.38
N PRO A 392 42.89 30.82 18.41
CA PRO A 392 43.30 31.76 17.36
C PRO A 392 43.65 31.13 16.01
N PHE A 393 43.68 29.82 15.86
CA PHE A 393 43.95 29.12 14.59
C PHE A 393 42.71 28.84 13.73
N LEU A 394 41.51 29.13 14.23
CA LEU A 394 40.25 29.02 13.50
C LEU A 394 39.56 30.38 13.29
N ARG A 395 40.22 31.49 13.68
CA ARG A 395 39.74 32.82 13.30
C ARG A 395 40.35 33.18 11.94
N GLN A 396 39.50 33.40 10.99
CA GLN A 396 39.87 34.17 9.79
C GLN A 396 40.46 35.51 10.26
N PRO A 397 41.54 36.04 9.60
CA PRO A 397 41.96 37.38 9.87
C PRO A 397 40.81 38.32 9.49
N ASP A 398 40.27 39.02 10.46
CA ASP A 398 39.37 40.15 10.23
C ASP A 398 40.08 41.07 9.23
N THR A 399 39.36 41.36 8.16
CA THR A 399 39.72 42.33 7.14
C THR A 399 40.44 43.55 7.76
N LEU A 400 41.70 43.73 7.39
CA LEU A 400 42.40 44.97 7.59
C LEU A 400 41.77 46.07 6.73
N PRO A 401 41.79 47.33 7.21
CA PRO A 401 41.04 48.46 6.68
C PRO A 401 41.41 48.88 5.27
#